data_ec5bd997240042c7f401a4ea5ae60f83
#
_entry.id   ec5bd997240042c7f401a4ea5ae60f83
#
_cell.length_a   1.000
_cell.length_b   1.000
_cell.length_c   1.000
_cell.angle_alpha   90.00
_cell.angle_beta   90.00
_cell.angle_gamma   90.00
#
_symmetry.space_group_name_H-M   'P 1'
#
loop_
_entity.id
_entity.type
_entity.pdbx_description
1 polymer ?
#
loop_
_entity_poly.entity_id
_entity_poly.type
_entity_poly.pdbx_seq_one_letter_code
_entity_poly.pdbx_strand_id
1 'polypeptide(L)'
;MADAETATDVGSVLLTGAGGAFCAGGDVKGMAASGGEGGDSPLQYDARVHLQRRSQRDTAGKLYELPKPTVAVLPGPAAGAGLSLALSCDLRYASPNAIMTTAFARVGFSGDYGGTYFMSRLIGSAKARELYFLSDKVTMEEAESLGLVNGVFGEEILQQEAGAIAQRLAQGPTIAYRYMKENLNRAVNGEMGECLDMEAAHHIHCGQTEDHKEAVQAFVDKREPTFNGR
;
A
#
# COMPACT_ATOMS: atom_id res chain seq x y z
N MET A 1 6.22 -6.01 10.01
CA MET A 1 4.85 -6.31 9.53
C MET A 1 4.21 -7.48 10.28
N ALA A 2 4.91 -8.60 10.49
CA ALA A 2 4.34 -9.73 11.24
C ALA A 2 3.85 -9.31 12.64
N ASP A 3 4.65 -8.55 13.38
CA ASP A 3 4.27 -8.05 14.70
C ASP A 3 3.08 -7.10 14.64
N ALA A 4 3.07 -6.19 13.64
CA ALA A 4 1.95 -5.27 13.44
C ALA A 4 0.65 -5.97 13.04
N GLU A 5 0.74 -7.13 12.37
CA GLU A 5 -0.43 -7.94 11.97
C GLU A 5 -1.18 -8.48 13.18
N THR A 6 -0.45 -8.97 14.19
CA THR A 6 -1.00 -9.66 15.36
C THR A 6 -1.16 -8.79 16.60
N ALA A 7 -0.47 -7.65 16.66
CA ALA A 7 -0.54 -6.73 17.80
C ALA A 7 -1.94 -6.12 17.94
N THR A 8 -2.56 -6.27 19.09
CA THR A 8 -3.93 -5.78 19.37
C THR A 8 -3.99 -4.27 19.65
N ASP A 9 -2.85 -3.68 19.98
CA ASP A 9 -2.65 -2.25 20.24
C ASP A 9 -2.24 -1.44 19.01
N VAL A 10 -2.08 -2.09 17.85
CA VAL A 10 -1.79 -1.45 16.57
C VAL A 10 -3.05 -1.44 15.71
N GLY A 11 -3.63 -0.27 15.45
CA GLY A 11 -4.85 -0.11 14.64
C GLY A 11 -4.58 0.27 13.17
N SER A 12 -3.41 0.82 12.83
CA SER A 12 -2.99 1.16 11.46
C SER A 12 -1.49 1.07 11.32
N VAL A 13 -0.98 1.04 10.07
CA VAL A 13 0.45 1.04 9.77
C VAL A 13 0.78 2.20 8.85
N LEU A 14 1.75 3.04 9.24
CA LEU A 14 2.30 4.10 8.41
C LEU A 14 3.69 3.70 7.92
N LEU A 15 3.88 3.67 6.61
CA LEU A 15 5.14 3.38 5.93
C LEU A 15 5.70 4.66 5.32
N THR A 16 6.92 5.03 5.69
CA THR A 16 7.60 6.20 5.12
C THR A 16 9.09 5.90 4.90
N GLY A 17 9.77 6.75 4.16
CA GLY A 17 11.21 6.67 3.95
C GLY A 17 12.00 7.64 4.84
N ALA A 18 13.27 7.33 5.08
CA ALA A 18 14.22 8.19 5.76
C ALA A 18 15.01 9.04 4.75
N GLY A 19 15.54 10.18 5.21
CA GLY A 19 16.47 10.99 4.41
C GLY A 19 15.86 11.71 3.21
N GLY A 20 14.56 12.04 3.26
CA GLY A 20 13.92 12.86 2.23
C GLY A 20 13.53 12.09 0.94
N ALA A 21 13.61 10.76 0.93
CA ALA A 21 13.09 9.90 -0.13
C ALA A 21 12.14 8.85 0.45
N PHE A 22 11.21 8.32 -0.33
CA PHE A 22 10.42 7.17 0.10
C PHE A 22 11.23 5.88 -0.04
N CYS A 23 11.54 5.51 -1.27
CA CYS A 23 12.39 4.34 -1.55
C CYS A 23 12.85 4.37 -3.01
N ALA A 24 14.15 4.25 -3.24
CA ALA A 24 14.75 4.28 -4.58
C ALA A 24 14.68 2.92 -5.32
N GLY A 25 14.16 1.86 -4.69
CA GLY A 25 14.12 0.52 -5.26
C GLY A 25 15.41 -0.28 -5.05
N GLY A 26 15.80 -1.07 -6.05
CA GLY A 26 17.00 -1.91 -5.98
C GLY A 26 18.31 -1.14 -6.04
N ASP A 27 19.37 -1.72 -5.50
CA ASP A 27 20.73 -1.15 -5.55
C ASP A 27 21.38 -1.34 -6.94
N VAL A 28 21.02 -0.45 -7.87
CA VAL A 28 21.57 -0.48 -9.24
C VAL A 28 23.09 -0.33 -9.28
N LYS A 29 23.70 0.38 -8.33
CA LYS A 29 25.16 0.52 -8.25
C LYS A 29 25.82 -0.81 -7.85
N GLY A 30 25.25 -1.48 -6.85
CA GLY A 30 25.67 -2.83 -6.45
C GLY A 30 25.50 -3.84 -7.58
N MET A 31 24.39 -3.79 -8.31
CA MET A 31 24.18 -4.64 -9.49
C MET A 31 25.22 -4.40 -10.57
N ALA A 32 25.55 -3.14 -10.87
CA ALA A 32 26.59 -2.82 -11.86
C ALA A 32 27.99 -3.34 -11.43
N ALA A 33 28.32 -3.26 -10.14
CA ALA A 33 29.60 -3.74 -9.62
C ALA A 33 29.73 -5.27 -9.64
N SER A 34 28.60 -6.01 -9.50
CA SER A 34 28.57 -7.49 -9.51
C SER A 34 28.26 -8.12 -10.89
N GLY A 35 28.21 -7.32 -11.95
CA GLY A 35 27.93 -7.82 -13.30
C GLY A 35 26.45 -8.13 -13.58
N GLY A 36 25.56 -7.54 -12.81
CA GLY A 36 24.11 -7.66 -12.96
C GLY A 36 23.41 -8.17 -11.70
N GLU A 37 22.09 -8.34 -11.78
CA GLU A 37 21.29 -8.84 -10.67
C GLU A 37 21.73 -10.24 -10.23
N GLY A 38 22.30 -10.33 -9.02
CA GLY A 38 22.81 -11.58 -8.44
C GLY A 38 24.01 -12.18 -9.16
N GLY A 39 24.84 -11.35 -9.84
CA GLY A 39 26.04 -11.80 -10.56
C GLY A 39 27.00 -12.62 -9.70
N ASP A 40 27.23 -12.23 -8.45
CA ASP A 40 28.11 -12.94 -7.50
C ASP A 40 27.34 -13.89 -6.55
N SER A 41 26.07 -14.15 -6.81
CA SER A 41 25.25 -15.00 -5.95
C SER A 41 25.66 -16.48 -6.06
N PRO A 42 25.95 -17.18 -4.97
CA PRO A 42 26.24 -18.61 -4.99
C PRO A 42 24.97 -19.45 -5.23
N LEU A 43 23.78 -18.82 -5.24
CA LEU A 43 22.52 -19.52 -5.41
C LEU A 43 22.24 -19.79 -6.88
N GLN A 44 21.71 -20.97 -7.15
CA GLN A 44 21.21 -21.33 -8.48
C GLN A 44 19.97 -20.48 -8.86
N TYR A 45 19.71 -20.38 -10.14
CA TYR A 45 18.64 -19.55 -10.71
C TYR A 45 17.26 -19.82 -10.07
N ASP A 46 16.85 -21.09 -9.96
CA ASP A 46 15.55 -21.43 -9.38
C ASP A 46 15.42 -21.05 -7.91
N ALA A 47 16.50 -21.19 -7.14
CA ALA A 47 16.54 -20.77 -5.75
C ALA A 47 16.35 -19.24 -5.63
N ARG A 48 16.98 -18.47 -6.51
CA ARG A 48 16.83 -17.01 -6.58
C ARG A 48 15.39 -16.61 -6.93
N VAL A 49 14.79 -17.26 -7.93
CA VAL A 49 13.38 -17.05 -8.28
C VAL A 49 12.46 -17.34 -7.09
N HIS A 50 12.71 -18.44 -6.37
CA HIS A 50 11.92 -18.80 -5.18
C HIS A 50 12.06 -17.76 -4.07
N LEU A 51 13.26 -17.29 -3.78
CA LEU A 51 13.51 -16.25 -2.78
C LEU A 51 12.83 -14.93 -3.14
N GLN A 52 12.91 -14.51 -4.41
CA GLN A 52 12.25 -13.30 -4.89
C GLN A 52 10.72 -13.42 -4.72
N ARG A 53 10.13 -14.55 -5.09
CA ARG A 53 8.70 -14.81 -4.88
C ARG A 53 8.28 -14.69 -3.41
N ARG A 54 9.06 -15.24 -2.50
CA ARG A 54 8.81 -15.12 -1.06
C ARG A 54 8.94 -13.67 -0.59
N SER A 55 10.05 -13.01 -0.95
CA SER A 55 10.29 -11.61 -0.59
C SER A 55 9.13 -10.71 -1.00
N GLN A 56 8.62 -10.84 -2.23
CA GLN A 56 7.48 -10.05 -2.70
C GLN A 56 6.19 -10.33 -1.91
N ARG A 57 5.92 -11.59 -1.55
CA ARG A 57 4.75 -11.95 -0.74
C ARG A 57 4.88 -11.45 0.70
N ASP A 58 6.06 -11.60 1.28
CA ASP A 58 6.34 -11.21 2.66
C ASP A 58 6.46 -9.69 2.86
N THR A 59 6.45 -8.90 1.78
CA THR A 59 6.51 -7.44 1.80
C THR A 59 5.28 -6.80 1.17
N ALA A 60 5.25 -6.58 -0.13
CA ALA A 60 4.13 -5.92 -0.83
C ALA A 60 2.82 -6.71 -0.70
N GLY A 61 2.87 -8.05 -0.83
CA GLY A 61 1.71 -8.90 -0.60
C GLY A 61 1.17 -8.74 0.82
N LYS A 62 2.06 -8.77 1.79
CA LYS A 62 1.70 -8.62 3.20
C LYS A 62 1.14 -7.24 3.55
N LEU A 63 1.64 -6.17 2.95
CA LEU A 63 1.06 -4.81 3.09
C LEU A 63 -0.36 -4.75 2.52
N TYR A 64 -0.57 -5.34 1.35
CA TYR A 64 -1.86 -5.38 0.68
C TYR A 64 -2.91 -6.19 1.45
N GLU A 65 -2.50 -7.33 2.03
CA GLU A 65 -3.38 -8.26 2.75
C GLU A 65 -3.47 -7.98 4.26
N LEU A 66 -2.67 -7.03 4.79
CA LEU A 66 -2.63 -6.73 6.22
C LEU A 66 -4.04 -6.41 6.73
N PRO A 67 -4.53 -7.07 7.83
CA PRO A 67 -5.89 -6.86 8.35
C PRO A 67 -6.03 -5.52 9.10
N LYS A 68 -5.31 -4.50 8.66
CA LYS A 68 -5.27 -3.14 9.21
C LYS A 68 -5.05 -2.16 8.07
N PRO A 69 -5.57 -0.93 8.16
CA PRO A 69 -5.26 0.12 7.20
C PRO A 69 -3.75 0.41 7.12
N THR A 70 -3.26 0.59 5.89
CA THR A 70 -1.87 0.93 5.60
C THR A 70 -1.78 2.27 4.89
N VAL A 71 -0.87 3.15 5.32
CA VAL A 71 -0.67 4.50 4.78
C VAL A 71 0.77 4.64 4.33
N ALA A 72 1.00 4.87 3.04
CA ALA A 72 2.32 5.25 2.53
C ALA A 72 2.46 6.78 2.52
N VAL A 73 3.57 7.28 3.06
CA VAL A 73 3.91 8.70 3.11
C VAL A 73 5.21 8.93 2.35
N LEU A 74 5.12 9.67 1.23
CA LEU A 74 6.20 9.85 0.28
C LEU A 74 6.84 11.24 0.45
N PRO A 75 7.88 11.40 1.29
CA PRO A 75 8.54 12.70 1.45
C PRO A 75 9.35 13.10 0.22
N GLY A 76 9.62 12.16 -0.68
CA GLY A 76 10.38 12.34 -1.89
C GLY A 76 10.26 11.13 -2.83
N PRO A 77 11.25 10.87 -3.70
CA PRO A 77 11.14 9.88 -4.76
C PRO A 77 10.74 8.47 -4.32
N ALA A 78 9.86 7.86 -5.11
CA ALA A 78 9.50 6.44 -5.05
C ALA A 78 9.76 5.81 -6.43
N ALA A 79 10.69 4.84 -6.52
CA ALA A 79 11.12 4.26 -7.79
C ALA A 79 11.18 2.74 -7.75
N GLY A 80 10.87 2.08 -8.85
CA GLY A 80 10.97 0.63 -9.01
C GLY A 80 10.20 -0.12 -7.93
N ALA A 81 10.87 -1.04 -7.25
CA ALA A 81 10.32 -1.79 -6.10
C ALA A 81 9.77 -0.87 -5.00
N GLY A 82 10.39 0.29 -4.77
CA GLY A 82 9.92 1.29 -3.82
C GLY A 82 8.56 1.86 -4.20
N LEU A 83 8.36 2.17 -5.48
CA LEU A 83 7.04 2.56 -5.98
C LEU A 83 6.02 1.42 -5.80
N SER A 84 6.39 0.20 -6.11
CA SER A 84 5.51 -0.97 -5.93
C SER A 84 5.06 -1.14 -4.47
N LEU A 85 5.95 -0.91 -3.50
CA LEU A 85 5.62 -0.93 -2.07
C LEU A 85 4.65 0.21 -1.69
N ALA A 86 4.84 1.43 -2.23
CA ALA A 86 3.90 2.52 -1.99
C ALA A 86 2.50 2.18 -2.54
N LEU A 87 2.43 1.61 -3.74
CA LEU A 87 1.18 1.23 -4.41
C LEU A 87 0.47 0.06 -3.71
N SER A 88 1.17 -0.75 -2.92
CA SER A 88 0.57 -1.85 -2.15
C SER A 88 -0.12 -1.41 -0.85
N CYS A 89 0.12 -0.17 -0.40
CA CYS A 89 -0.60 0.41 0.73
C CYS A 89 -2.01 0.86 0.33
N ASP A 90 -2.93 0.95 1.31
CA ASP A 90 -4.31 1.37 1.07
C ASP A 90 -4.39 2.85 0.68
N LEU A 91 -3.70 3.71 1.42
CA LEU A 91 -3.66 5.16 1.19
C LEU A 91 -2.23 5.62 0.91
N ARG A 92 -2.09 6.67 0.12
CA ARG A 92 -0.80 7.29 -0.25
C ARG A 92 -0.90 8.80 -0.17
N TYR A 93 0.00 9.41 0.58
CA TYR A 93 0.15 10.87 0.66
C TYR A 93 1.58 11.26 0.33
N ALA A 94 1.76 12.38 -0.33
CA ALA A 94 3.07 12.77 -0.85
C ALA A 94 3.40 14.25 -0.64
N SER A 95 4.71 14.56 -0.60
CA SER A 95 5.23 15.92 -0.74
C SER A 95 5.08 16.40 -2.20
N PRO A 96 4.84 17.68 -2.47
CA PRO A 96 4.78 18.24 -3.84
C PRO A 96 6.05 17.96 -4.66
N ASN A 97 7.20 17.86 -4.00
CA ASN A 97 8.49 17.60 -4.62
C ASN A 97 8.79 16.09 -4.84
N ALA A 98 7.92 15.21 -4.37
CA ALA A 98 8.08 13.78 -4.62
C ALA A 98 7.87 13.48 -6.11
N ILE A 99 8.45 12.39 -6.57
CA ILE A 99 8.24 11.85 -7.92
C ILE A 99 8.00 10.35 -7.84
N MET A 100 7.21 9.83 -8.74
CA MET A 100 7.05 8.40 -8.97
C MET A 100 7.65 8.00 -10.31
N THR A 101 8.31 6.85 -10.37
CA THR A 101 8.74 6.25 -11.65
C THR A 101 8.82 4.75 -11.50
N THR A 102 8.40 4.01 -12.52
CA THR A 102 8.58 2.56 -12.54
C THR A 102 10.05 2.18 -12.66
N ALA A 103 10.83 2.97 -13.43
CA ALA A 103 12.27 2.85 -13.65
C ALA A 103 12.77 1.50 -14.22
N PHE A 104 11.95 0.46 -14.23
CA PHE A 104 12.35 -0.90 -14.62
C PHE A 104 12.88 -1.00 -16.05
N ALA A 105 12.21 -0.39 -17.04
CA ALA A 105 12.65 -0.44 -18.43
C ALA A 105 14.04 0.19 -18.63
N ARG A 106 14.41 1.19 -17.81
CA ARG A 106 15.71 1.86 -17.87
C ARG A 106 16.89 0.96 -17.48
N VAL A 107 16.60 -0.11 -16.73
CA VAL A 107 17.60 -1.08 -16.27
C VAL A 107 17.32 -2.51 -16.78
N GLY A 108 16.42 -2.65 -17.75
CA GLY A 108 16.12 -3.93 -18.41
C GLY A 108 15.32 -4.93 -17.57
N PHE A 109 14.58 -4.44 -16.55
CA PHE A 109 13.71 -5.27 -15.73
C PHE A 109 12.24 -5.19 -16.16
N SER A 110 11.48 -6.23 -15.82
CA SER A 110 10.04 -6.34 -16.13
C SER A 110 9.13 -5.76 -15.05
N GLY A 111 9.66 -5.48 -13.86
CA GLY A 111 8.88 -5.10 -12.69
C GLY A 111 8.86 -6.18 -11.61
N ASP A 112 8.60 -5.76 -10.37
CA ASP A 112 8.54 -6.61 -9.20
C ASP A 112 7.60 -6.07 -8.12
N TYR A 113 7.51 -6.76 -6.98
CA TYR A 113 6.70 -6.42 -5.80
C TYR A 113 5.25 -6.02 -6.11
N GLY A 114 4.69 -6.58 -7.20
CA GLY A 114 3.29 -6.37 -7.56
C GLY A 114 2.97 -5.01 -8.19
N GLY A 115 3.98 -4.21 -8.56
CA GLY A 115 3.76 -2.88 -9.13
C GLY A 115 2.86 -2.89 -10.37
N THR A 116 2.99 -3.86 -11.26
CA THR A 116 2.10 -4.03 -12.43
C THR A 116 0.66 -4.33 -12.01
N TYR A 117 0.48 -5.15 -10.96
CA TYR A 117 -0.83 -5.49 -10.42
C TYR A 117 -1.52 -4.24 -9.85
N PHE A 118 -0.85 -3.53 -8.94
CA PHE A 118 -1.42 -2.36 -8.27
C PHE A 118 -1.66 -1.21 -9.23
N MET A 119 -0.65 -0.85 -10.03
CA MET A 119 -0.75 0.30 -10.94
C MET A 119 -1.87 0.13 -11.97
N SER A 120 -1.97 -1.03 -12.61
CA SER A 120 -3.01 -1.27 -13.62
C SER A 120 -4.42 -1.21 -13.06
N ARG A 121 -4.59 -1.47 -11.75
CA ARG A 121 -5.88 -1.38 -11.07
C ARG A 121 -6.22 0.04 -10.61
N LEU A 122 -5.21 0.79 -10.24
CA LEU A 122 -5.40 2.18 -9.82
C LEU A 122 -5.70 3.12 -11.01
N ILE A 123 -4.96 2.96 -12.12
CA ILE A 123 -5.02 3.92 -13.24
C ILE A 123 -5.41 3.31 -14.59
N GLY A 124 -5.80 2.05 -14.58
CA GLY A 124 -6.16 1.32 -15.81
C GLY A 124 -4.95 0.84 -16.62
N SER A 125 -5.19 -0.17 -17.46
CA SER A 125 -4.13 -0.89 -18.18
C SER A 125 -3.38 0.00 -19.19
N ALA A 126 -4.04 0.92 -19.85
CA ALA A 126 -3.41 1.76 -20.88
C ALA A 126 -2.33 2.68 -20.29
N LYS A 127 -2.69 3.45 -19.24
CA LYS A 127 -1.74 4.38 -18.61
C LYS A 127 -0.65 3.62 -17.83
N ALA A 128 -0.99 2.50 -17.20
CA ALA A 128 0.01 1.64 -16.56
C ALA A 128 1.07 1.13 -17.55
N ARG A 129 0.67 0.69 -18.77
CA ARG A 129 1.61 0.27 -19.82
C ARG A 129 2.51 1.40 -20.28
N GLU A 130 1.96 2.58 -20.49
CA GLU A 130 2.74 3.78 -20.85
C GLU A 130 3.84 4.03 -19.82
N LEU A 131 3.46 4.12 -18.53
CA LEU A 131 4.42 4.38 -17.44
C LEU A 131 5.45 3.25 -17.27
N TYR A 132 5.07 2.00 -17.49
CA TYR A 132 6.00 0.87 -17.41
C TYR A 132 6.98 0.84 -18.57
N PHE A 133 6.53 1.08 -19.81
CA PHE A 133 7.39 0.99 -20.98
C PHE A 133 8.31 2.20 -21.14
N LEU A 134 7.79 3.40 -20.87
CA LEU A 134 8.57 4.63 -21.01
C LEU A 134 9.40 4.93 -19.76
N SER A 135 8.97 4.47 -18.59
CA SER A 135 9.60 4.76 -17.29
C SER A 135 9.80 6.26 -17.04
N ASP A 136 8.86 7.08 -17.51
CA ASP A 136 8.89 8.51 -17.26
C ASP A 136 8.61 8.84 -15.79
N LYS A 137 9.04 10.01 -15.38
CA LYS A 137 8.78 10.54 -14.05
C LYS A 137 7.37 11.10 -14.02
N VAL A 138 6.59 10.67 -13.04
CA VAL A 138 5.25 11.19 -12.75
C VAL A 138 5.38 12.23 -11.63
N THR A 139 4.94 13.45 -11.87
CA THR A 139 4.85 14.50 -10.84
C THR A 139 3.71 14.22 -9.87
N MET A 140 3.69 14.88 -8.72
CA MET A 140 2.60 14.66 -7.76
C MET A 140 1.27 15.24 -8.23
N GLU A 141 1.27 16.30 -9.02
CA GLU A 141 0.07 16.83 -9.69
C GLU A 141 -0.54 15.77 -10.64
N GLU A 142 0.30 15.15 -11.47
CA GLU A 142 -0.15 14.06 -12.35
C GLU A 142 -0.58 12.82 -11.54
N ALA A 143 0.18 12.45 -10.50
CA ALA A 143 -0.12 11.31 -9.65
C ALA A 143 -1.47 11.46 -8.92
N GLU A 144 -1.79 12.65 -8.43
CA GLU A 144 -3.08 12.94 -7.80
C GLU A 144 -4.22 12.90 -8.82
N SER A 145 -4.03 13.51 -9.97
CA SER A 145 -5.00 13.50 -11.08
C SER A 145 -5.29 12.07 -11.57
N LEU A 146 -4.31 11.18 -11.56
CA LEU A 146 -4.44 9.76 -11.93
C LEU A 146 -5.01 8.88 -10.80
N GLY A 147 -5.08 9.37 -9.57
CA GLY A 147 -5.46 8.56 -8.41
C GLY A 147 -4.33 7.66 -7.87
N LEU A 148 -3.07 7.91 -8.23
CA LEU A 148 -1.92 7.22 -7.67
C LEU A 148 -1.60 7.66 -6.23
N VAL A 149 -2.01 8.88 -5.84
CA VAL A 149 -1.98 9.38 -4.47
C VAL A 149 -3.35 9.89 -4.06
N ASN A 150 -3.64 9.84 -2.76
CA ASN A 150 -4.90 10.29 -2.17
C ASN A 150 -4.87 11.78 -1.80
N GLY A 151 -3.68 12.39 -1.81
CA GLY A 151 -3.50 13.81 -1.56
C GLY A 151 -2.04 14.21 -1.48
N VAL A 152 -1.79 15.50 -1.66
CA VAL A 152 -0.47 16.11 -1.63
C VAL A 152 -0.46 17.17 -0.53
N PHE A 153 0.48 17.06 0.41
CA PHE A 153 0.67 18.01 1.51
C PHE A 153 2.01 18.69 1.40
N GLY A 154 2.08 19.97 1.80
CA GLY A 154 3.34 20.69 1.88
C GLY A 154 4.40 19.93 2.66
N GLU A 155 5.65 20.01 2.24
CA GLU A 155 6.77 19.22 2.79
C GLU A 155 6.86 19.31 4.34
N GLU A 156 6.63 20.50 4.88
CA GLU A 156 6.71 20.78 6.32
C GLU A 156 5.60 20.13 7.14
N ILE A 157 4.41 19.91 6.53
CA ILE A 157 3.24 19.36 7.24
C ILE A 157 2.91 17.94 6.85
N LEU A 158 3.54 17.37 5.80
CA LEU A 158 3.23 16.05 5.26
C LEU A 158 3.19 14.96 6.35
N GLN A 159 4.22 14.90 7.19
CA GLN A 159 4.30 13.87 8.23
C GLN A 159 3.22 14.06 9.30
N GLN A 160 2.90 15.30 9.64
CA GLN A 160 1.86 15.64 10.61
C GLN A 160 0.48 15.25 10.07
N GLU A 161 0.14 15.68 8.84
CA GLU A 161 -1.18 15.43 8.24
C GLU A 161 -1.41 13.94 7.97
N ALA A 162 -0.44 13.27 7.36
CA ALA A 162 -0.53 11.83 7.13
C ALA A 162 -0.55 11.03 8.45
N GLY A 163 0.22 11.47 9.45
CA GLY A 163 0.19 10.91 10.81
C GLY A 163 -1.17 11.05 11.47
N ALA A 164 -1.82 12.21 11.34
CA ALA A 164 -3.17 12.44 11.86
C ALA A 164 -4.21 11.52 11.20
N ILE A 165 -4.08 11.28 9.88
CA ILE A 165 -4.93 10.34 9.15
C ILE A 165 -4.69 8.91 9.66
N ALA A 166 -3.44 8.48 9.79
CA ALA A 166 -3.11 7.16 10.32
C ALA A 166 -3.62 6.98 11.75
N GLN A 167 -3.51 7.99 12.60
CA GLN A 167 -4.03 7.98 13.96
C GLN A 167 -5.56 7.87 13.97
N ARG A 168 -6.26 8.62 13.12
CA ARG A 168 -7.71 8.51 12.97
C ARG A 168 -8.14 7.09 12.57
N LEU A 169 -7.40 6.46 11.65
CA LEU A 169 -7.64 5.07 11.27
C LEU A 169 -7.37 4.11 12.44
N ALA A 170 -6.30 4.33 13.20
CA ALA A 170 -5.95 3.48 14.34
C ALA A 170 -6.99 3.54 15.47
N GLN A 171 -7.70 4.66 15.60
CA GLN A 171 -8.77 4.88 16.59
C GLN A 171 -10.16 4.50 16.07
N GLY A 172 -10.27 4.03 14.84
CA GLY A 172 -11.53 3.63 14.23
C GLY A 172 -11.93 2.18 14.55
N PRO A 173 -13.04 1.69 13.98
CA PRO A 173 -13.55 0.34 14.19
C PRO A 173 -12.69 -0.68 13.42
N THR A 174 -11.61 -1.13 14.03
CA THR A 174 -10.56 -1.91 13.37
C THR A 174 -11.04 -3.23 12.78
N ILE A 175 -12.03 -3.90 13.40
CA ILE A 175 -12.66 -5.10 12.83
C ILE A 175 -13.40 -4.76 11.54
N ALA A 176 -14.17 -3.68 11.52
CA ALA A 176 -14.88 -3.24 10.32
C ALA A 176 -13.89 -2.85 9.21
N TYR A 177 -12.80 -2.15 9.53
CA TYR A 177 -11.76 -1.79 8.56
C TYR A 177 -11.09 -3.02 7.95
N ARG A 178 -10.82 -4.04 8.74
CA ARG A 178 -10.33 -5.32 8.24
C ARG A 178 -11.25 -5.88 7.17
N TYR A 179 -12.53 -6.01 7.47
CA TYR A 179 -13.50 -6.60 6.55
C TYR A 179 -13.80 -5.70 5.35
N MET A 180 -13.78 -4.37 5.51
CA MET A 180 -13.85 -3.44 4.38
C MET A 180 -12.68 -3.67 3.41
N LYS A 181 -11.45 -3.82 3.94
CA LYS A 181 -10.27 -4.09 3.12
C LYS A 181 -10.34 -5.44 2.42
N GLU A 182 -10.75 -6.50 3.11
CA GLU A 182 -10.94 -7.82 2.52
C GLU A 182 -11.99 -7.77 1.38
N ASN A 183 -13.12 -7.09 1.59
CA ASN A 183 -14.15 -6.89 0.57
C ASN A 183 -13.64 -6.12 -0.64
N LEU A 184 -12.93 -4.99 -0.42
CA LEU A 184 -12.34 -4.17 -1.47
C LEU A 184 -11.29 -4.95 -2.27
N ASN A 185 -10.43 -5.71 -1.60
CA ASN A 185 -9.43 -6.55 -2.25
C ASN A 185 -10.08 -7.65 -3.08
N ARG A 186 -11.19 -8.24 -2.61
CA ARG A 186 -11.95 -9.24 -3.37
C ARG A 186 -12.66 -8.63 -4.59
N ALA A 187 -13.25 -7.45 -4.44
CA ALA A 187 -13.97 -6.76 -5.51
C ALA A 187 -13.10 -6.48 -6.75
N VAL A 188 -11.78 -6.36 -6.57
CA VAL A 188 -10.82 -6.14 -7.67
C VAL A 188 -10.78 -7.32 -8.66
N ASN A 189 -11.02 -8.55 -8.21
CA ASN A 189 -10.85 -9.77 -9.02
C ASN A 189 -12.01 -10.77 -8.87
N GLY A 190 -12.98 -10.51 -7.97
CA GLY A 190 -14.07 -11.42 -7.68
C GLY A 190 -15.26 -11.25 -8.61
N GLU A 191 -16.05 -12.30 -8.73
CA GLU A 191 -17.36 -12.24 -9.34
C GLU A 191 -18.36 -11.57 -8.38
N MET A 192 -19.35 -10.86 -8.93
CA MET A 192 -20.32 -10.09 -8.11
C MET A 192 -21.00 -10.96 -7.03
N GLY A 193 -21.38 -12.21 -7.36
CA GLY A 193 -22.03 -13.13 -6.40
C GLY A 193 -21.13 -13.44 -5.21
N GLU A 194 -19.87 -13.74 -5.45
CA GLU A 194 -18.88 -13.98 -4.39
C GLU A 194 -18.63 -12.75 -3.50
N CYS A 195 -18.62 -11.57 -4.11
CA CYS A 195 -18.47 -10.32 -3.37
C CYS A 195 -19.68 -10.08 -2.46
N LEU A 196 -20.90 -10.25 -2.97
CA LEU A 196 -22.13 -10.09 -2.18
C LEU A 196 -22.20 -11.09 -1.01
N ASP A 197 -21.83 -12.35 -1.24
CA ASP A 197 -21.82 -13.37 -0.18
C ASP A 197 -20.79 -13.03 0.91
N MET A 198 -19.61 -12.57 0.52
CA MET A 198 -18.58 -12.14 1.46
C MET A 198 -19.03 -10.89 2.25
N GLU A 199 -19.56 -9.88 1.58
CA GLU A 199 -20.08 -8.67 2.22
C GLU A 199 -21.19 -8.99 3.21
N ALA A 200 -22.12 -9.90 2.87
CA ALA A 200 -23.19 -10.32 3.76
C ALA A 200 -22.61 -10.95 5.05
N ALA A 201 -21.66 -11.86 4.92
CA ALA A 201 -21.01 -12.50 6.06
C ALA A 201 -20.27 -11.46 6.95
N HIS A 202 -19.49 -10.58 6.34
CA HIS A 202 -18.72 -9.55 7.04
C HIS A 202 -19.64 -8.51 7.71
N HIS A 203 -20.72 -8.10 7.03
CA HIS A 203 -21.71 -7.16 7.58
C HIS A 203 -22.36 -7.72 8.86
N ILE A 204 -22.84 -8.95 8.79
CA ILE A 204 -23.47 -9.61 9.95
C ILE A 204 -22.47 -9.79 11.09
N HIS A 205 -21.22 -10.15 10.77
CA HIS A 205 -20.17 -10.26 11.79
C HIS A 205 -19.88 -8.91 12.47
N CYS A 206 -19.71 -7.84 11.69
CA CYS A 206 -19.51 -6.49 12.24
C CYS A 206 -20.69 -6.07 13.14
N GLY A 207 -21.92 -6.43 12.80
CA GLY A 207 -23.11 -6.16 13.60
C GLY A 207 -23.12 -6.81 15.00
N GLN A 208 -22.24 -7.80 15.25
CA GLN A 208 -22.10 -8.44 16.57
C GLN A 208 -21.03 -7.80 17.46
N THR A 209 -20.20 -6.89 16.91
CA THR A 209 -19.11 -6.25 17.64
C THR A 209 -19.61 -5.24 18.69
N GLU A 210 -18.79 -5.01 19.71
CA GLU A 210 -19.02 -3.93 20.68
C GLU A 210 -18.90 -2.56 20.01
N ASP A 211 -17.96 -2.40 19.08
CA ASP A 211 -17.77 -1.19 18.30
C ASP A 211 -19.04 -0.80 17.52
N HIS A 212 -19.74 -1.79 16.94
CA HIS A 212 -21.03 -1.51 16.27
C HIS A 212 -22.09 -1.00 17.24
N LYS A 213 -22.24 -1.63 18.40
CA LYS A 213 -23.20 -1.22 19.44
C LYS A 213 -22.91 0.19 19.95
N GLU A 214 -21.64 0.48 20.21
CA GLU A 214 -21.17 1.81 20.60
C GLU A 214 -21.48 2.85 19.51
N ALA A 215 -21.16 2.54 18.25
CA ALA A 215 -21.39 3.44 17.12
C ALA A 215 -22.89 3.80 16.97
N VAL A 216 -23.78 2.80 17.06
CA VAL A 216 -25.23 3.02 17.00
C VAL A 216 -25.71 3.90 18.15
N GLN A 217 -25.26 3.62 19.37
CA GLN A 217 -25.62 4.45 20.54
C GLN A 217 -25.08 5.87 20.42
N ALA A 218 -23.82 6.04 20.04
CA ALA A 218 -23.20 7.34 19.83
C ALA A 218 -23.95 8.17 18.76
N PHE A 219 -24.40 7.52 17.68
CA PHE A 219 -25.20 8.17 16.64
C PHE A 219 -26.54 8.71 17.19
N VAL A 220 -27.24 7.90 17.99
CA VAL A 220 -28.51 8.33 18.65
C VAL A 220 -28.27 9.48 19.61
N ASP A 221 -27.18 9.42 20.39
CA ASP A 221 -26.80 10.42 21.39
C ASP A 221 -26.17 11.68 20.75
N LYS A 222 -25.92 11.68 19.45
CA LYS A 222 -25.24 12.76 18.70
C LYS A 222 -23.85 13.12 19.26
N ARG A 223 -23.07 12.10 19.62
CA ARG A 223 -21.68 12.20 20.07
C ARG A 223 -20.75 11.39 19.18
N GLU A 224 -19.45 11.65 19.26
CA GLU A 224 -18.46 10.81 18.61
C GLU A 224 -18.36 9.44 19.29
N PRO A 225 -18.26 8.34 18.51
CA PRO A 225 -18.07 7.01 19.07
C PRO A 225 -16.64 6.80 19.56
N THR A 226 -16.48 5.88 20.50
CA THR A 226 -15.16 5.41 20.96
C THR A 226 -15.02 3.93 20.64
N PHE A 227 -14.07 3.59 19.76
CA PHE A 227 -13.88 2.22 19.30
C PHE A 227 -12.75 1.53 20.07
N ASN A 228 -12.90 0.23 20.29
CA ASN A 228 -11.97 -0.63 21.02
C ASN A 228 -11.47 -1.83 20.20
N GLY A 229 -11.95 -1.99 18.98
CA GLY A 229 -11.59 -3.10 18.10
C GLY A 229 -12.16 -4.45 18.54
N ARG A 230 -13.35 -4.47 19.09
CA ARG A 230 -14.02 -5.68 19.63
C ARG A 230 -15.47 -5.80 19.17
#